data_eae7c290f28a144b5aa34c58d5bf22f8
#
_entry.id   eae7c290f28a144b5aa34c58d5bf22f8
#
_cell.length_a   1.000
_cell.length_b   1.000
_cell.length_c   1.000
_cell.angle_alpha   90.00
_cell.angle_beta   90.00
_cell.angle_gamma   90.00
#
_symmetry.space_group_name_H-M   'P 1'
#
loop_
_entity.id
_entity.type
_entity.pdbx_description
1 polymer ?
#
loop_
_entity_poly.entity_id
_entity_poly.type
_entity_poly.pdbx_seq_one_letter_code
_entity_poly.pdbx_strand_id
1 'polypeptide(L)'
;VCAVVTVPAGFAAGTSDLYFRTLSPTSGVSDILHDAVTVNAVRSLSITPNGAGQTYPGGSFVYAHTLTNTGNVLEGDDVLSTVKLPVGNNQTGWTSLMYVDTNNNGVLDAADALITTTLKAARGGGLGAGTSVTVFHKVIAPSGAVPGSVNATVITVTTTNGAAVGHYTTTVPVPTVATDSTTVIAGNLTLEKTQALQVSCTGAVGAYTNGNLSAKPGDCVYYEVKVTNVGSASATNVVVSDATPTYTKLHTAIATTLGTIAAGSPAIGGTGSFSADVGILAAADSATLSFSVVIDN
;
A
#
# COMPACT_ATOMS: atom_id res chain seq x y z
N VAL A 1 -17.41 -7.38 -55.74
CA VAL A 1 -17.06 -7.98 -54.44
C VAL A 1 -16.59 -6.80 -53.55
N CYS A 2 -17.18 -6.68 -52.38
CA CYS A 2 -16.69 -5.73 -51.34
C CYS A 2 -15.92 -6.55 -50.32
N ALA A 3 -14.71 -6.07 -49.93
CA ALA A 3 -13.98 -6.54 -48.76
C ALA A 3 -14.12 -5.51 -47.63
N VAL A 4 -14.41 -5.98 -46.45
CA VAL A 4 -14.51 -5.15 -45.24
C VAL A 4 -13.35 -5.52 -44.32
N VAL A 5 -12.55 -4.51 -43.96
CA VAL A 5 -11.45 -4.67 -43.01
C VAL A 5 -11.90 -4.11 -41.67
N THR A 6 -11.86 -4.96 -40.64
CA THR A 6 -12.17 -4.57 -39.25
C THR A 6 -10.88 -4.52 -38.45
N VAL A 7 -10.58 -3.37 -37.85
CA VAL A 7 -9.42 -3.19 -36.96
C VAL A 7 -9.90 -3.45 -35.51
N PRO A 8 -9.35 -4.46 -34.81
CA PRO A 8 -9.68 -4.71 -33.40
C PRO A 8 -9.31 -3.53 -32.50
N ALA A 9 -10.06 -3.34 -31.41
CA ALA A 9 -9.70 -2.37 -30.39
C ALA A 9 -8.30 -2.67 -29.81
N GLY A 10 -7.48 -1.64 -29.60
CA GLY A 10 -6.12 -1.78 -29.06
C GLY A 10 -5.09 -2.29 -30.09
N PHE A 11 -5.43 -2.37 -31.37
CA PHE A 11 -4.45 -2.72 -32.40
C PHE A 11 -3.33 -1.68 -32.47
N ALA A 12 -2.08 -2.12 -32.57
CA ALA A 12 -0.91 -1.24 -32.62
C ALA A 12 -0.99 -0.27 -33.81
N ALA A 13 -0.51 0.97 -33.59
CA ALA A 13 -0.39 1.94 -34.67
C ALA A 13 0.59 1.45 -35.74
N GLY A 14 0.27 1.71 -36.99
CA GLY A 14 1.10 1.31 -38.12
C GLY A 14 0.28 1.08 -39.38
N THR A 15 0.97 0.78 -40.48
CA THR A 15 0.35 0.48 -41.77
C THR A 15 0.51 -1.03 -42.02
N SER A 16 -0.59 -1.67 -42.41
CA SER A 16 -0.63 -3.06 -42.86
C SER A 16 -1.05 -3.15 -44.30
N ASP A 17 -0.23 -3.82 -45.11
CA ASP A 17 -0.54 -4.07 -46.52
C ASP A 17 -1.55 -5.19 -46.68
N LEU A 18 -2.49 -5.01 -47.58
CA LEU A 18 -3.55 -5.99 -47.89
C LEU A 18 -3.41 -6.37 -49.36
N TYR A 19 -3.39 -7.65 -49.64
CA TYR A 19 -3.29 -8.18 -51.01
C TYR A 19 -4.53 -8.99 -51.31
N PHE A 20 -5.28 -8.55 -52.36
CA PHE A 20 -6.42 -9.28 -52.87
C PHE A 20 -6.00 -9.96 -54.15
N ARG A 21 -6.15 -11.29 -54.19
CA ARG A 21 -5.81 -12.08 -55.37
C ARG A 21 -7.07 -12.67 -56.02
N THR A 22 -7.21 -12.44 -57.32
CA THR A 22 -8.12 -13.20 -58.15
C THR A 22 -7.35 -14.27 -58.92
N LEU A 23 -7.92 -15.47 -59.01
CA LEU A 23 -7.32 -16.59 -59.71
C LEU A 23 -8.41 -17.31 -60.53
N SER A 24 -8.14 -17.55 -61.81
CA SER A 24 -8.92 -18.48 -62.62
C SER A 24 -8.34 -19.91 -62.49
N PRO A 25 -9.01 -20.83 -61.84
CA PRO A 25 -8.45 -22.18 -61.64
C PRO A 25 -8.29 -22.98 -62.93
N THR A 26 -9.00 -22.57 -63.98
CA THR A 26 -8.98 -23.29 -65.29
C THR A 26 -7.85 -22.80 -66.17
N SER A 27 -7.56 -21.49 -66.22
CA SER A 27 -6.54 -20.92 -67.10
C SER A 27 -5.24 -20.58 -66.36
N GLY A 28 -5.23 -20.61 -65.00
CA GLY A 28 -4.08 -20.19 -64.18
C GLY A 28 -3.84 -18.69 -64.17
N VAL A 29 -4.64 -17.87 -64.88
CA VAL A 29 -4.49 -16.41 -64.88
C VAL A 29 -4.86 -15.86 -63.52
N SER A 30 -4.00 -14.99 -62.99
CA SER A 30 -4.24 -14.32 -61.69
C SER A 30 -3.88 -12.87 -61.79
N ASP A 31 -4.56 -12.05 -60.94
CA ASP A 31 -4.26 -10.65 -60.72
C ASP A 31 -4.22 -10.35 -59.22
N ILE A 32 -3.38 -9.42 -58.79
CA ILE A 32 -3.21 -9.01 -57.40
C ILE A 32 -3.43 -7.50 -57.30
N LEU A 33 -4.39 -7.12 -56.44
CA LEU A 33 -4.60 -5.74 -56.04
C LEU A 33 -3.94 -5.57 -54.65
N HIS A 34 -3.11 -4.54 -54.56
CA HIS A 34 -2.49 -4.09 -53.31
C HIS A 34 -3.30 -2.91 -52.73
N ASP A 35 -3.59 -2.96 -51.46
CA ASP A 35 -4.21 -1.89 -50.69
C ASP A 35 -3.50 -1.80 -49.34
N ALA A 36 -3.74 -0.74 -48.58
CA ALA A 36 -3.11 -0.56 -47.25
C ALA A 36 -4.10 0.06 -46.28
N VAL A 37 -4.07 -0.45 -45.05
CA VAL A 37 -4.82 0.11 -43.91
C VAL A 37 -3.84 0.70 -42.89
N THR A 38 -3.99 1.99 -42.60
CA THR A 38 -3.20 2.67 -41.58
C THR A 38 -4.02 2.85 -40.33
N VAL A 39 -3.50 2.29 -39.21
CA VAL A 39 -4.01 2.51 -37.85
C VAL A 39 -3.27 3.70 -37.26
N ASN A 40 -4.02 4.75 -36.96
CA ASN A 40 -3.43 5.98 -36.40
C ASN A 40 -2.92 5.74 -34.97
N ALA A 41 -1.84 6.41 -34.60
CA ALA A 41 -1.31 6.42 -33.24
C ALA A 41 -2.28 7.17 -32.30
N VAL A 42 -2.68 6.49 -31.21
CA VAL A 42 -3.45 7.06 -30.10
C VAL A 42 -2.60 6.96 -28.86
N ARG A 43 -2.26 8.12 -28.29
CA ARG A 43 -1.47 8.25 -27.05
C ARG A 43 -2.41 8.51 -25.89
N SER A 44 -2.35 7.69 -24.85
CA SER A 44 -3.19 7.84 -23.66
C SER A 44 -2.59 7.10 -22.47
N LEU A 45 -2.63 7.73 -21.31
CA LEU A 45 -2.21 7.15 -20.04
C LEU A 45 -3.32 7.34 -19.01
N SER A 46 -3.41 6.43 -18.05
CA SER A 46 -4.27 6.55 -16.87
C SER A 46 -3.53 6.15 -15.61
N ILE A 47 -3.85 6.79 -14.49
CA ILE A 47 -3.35 6.42 -13.15
C ILE A 47 -4.52 6.28 -12.20
N THR A 48 -4.62 5.15 -11.51
CA THR A 48 -5.71 4.81 -10.57
C THR A 48 -5.22 3.86 -9.48
N PRO A 49 -5.95 3.75 -8.34
CA PRO A 49 -7.05 4.60 -7.87
C PRO A 49 -6.54 5.89 -7.20
N ASN A 50 -7.45 6.76 -6.78
CA ASN A 50 -7.17 7.75 -5.74
C ASN A 50 -7.01 7.04 -4.39
N GLY A 51 -6.19 7.59 -3.49
CA GLY A 51 -5.90 6.99 -2.20
C GLY A 51 -6.45 7.79 -1.02
N ALA A 52 -6.75 7.09 0.08
CA ALA A 52 -7.01 7.67 1.38
C ALA A 52 -6.27 6.88 2.45
N GLY A 53 -5.55 7.56 3.33
CA GLY A 53 -4.73 6.93 4.35
C GLY A 53 -4.51 7.82 5.56
N GLN A 54 -3.79 7.28 6.54
CA GLN A 54 -3.49 7.96 7.79
C GLN A 54 -2.01 7.80 8.14
N THR A 55 -1.45 8.83 8.76
CA THR A 55 -0.11 8.77 9.33
C THR A 55 -0.07 9.60 10.61
N TYR A 56 1.01 9.51 11.36
CA TYR A 56 1.26 10.33 12.55
C TYR A 56 2.29 11.42 12.24
N PRO A 57 2.45 12.45 13.07
CA PRO A 57 3.51 13.46 12.89
C PRO A 57 4.89 12.80 12.77
N GLY A 58 5.64 13.10 11.71
CA GLY A 58 6.92 12.46 11.37
C GLY A 58 6.82 11.06 10.76
N GLY A 59 5.62 10.50 10.65
CA GLY A 59 5.39 9.18 10.05
C GLY A 59 5.25 9.22 8.53
N SER A 60 5.07 8.06 7.92
CA SER A 60 4.83 7.93 6.48
C SER A 60 3.70 6.97 6.16
N PHE A 61 3.12 7.13 4.96
CA PHE A 61 2.14 6.22 4.39
C PHE A 61 2.50 5.92 2.93
N VAL A 62 2.15 4.74 2.44
CA VAL A 62 2.43 4.31 1.06
C VAL A 62 1.11 4.00 0.37
N TYR A 63 0.90 4.63 -0.77
CA TYR A 63 -0.21 4.35 -1.68
C TYR A 63 0.30 3.55 -2.87
N ALA A 64 -0.52 2.61 -3.35
CA ALA A 64 -0.26 1.87 -4.57
C ALA A 64 -1.21 2.32 -5.67
N HIS A 65 -0.67 2.64 -6.83
CA HIS A 65 -1.42 3.03 -8.02
C HIS A 65 -1.04 2.14 -9.19
N THR A 66 -1.97 1.98 -10.13
CA THR A 66 -1.73 1.35 -11.41
C THR A 66 -1.62 2.44 -12.49
N LEU A 67 -0.46 2.55 -13.09
CA LEU A 67 -0.24 3.37 -14.28
C LEU A 67 -0.43 2.49 -15.51
N THR A 68 -1.39 2.82 -16.35
CA THR A 68 -1.77 2.05 -17.54
C THR A 68 -1.57 2.88 -18.80
N ASN A 69 -0.95 2.31 -19.81
CA ASN A 69 -0.98 2.83 -21.17
C ASN A 69 -2.28 2.37 -21.84
N THR A 70 -3.24 3.28 -21.95
CA THR A 70 -4.55 3.04 -22.57
C THR A 70 -4.57 3.37 -24.05
N GLY A 71 -3.42 3.81 -24.60
CA GLY A 71 -3.21 4.06 -26.01
C GLY A 71 -2.78 2.82 -26.79
N ASN A 72 -2.40 3.01 -28.05
CA ASN A 72 -1.95 1.94 -28.94
C ASN A 72 -0.49 2.06 -29.40
N VAL A 73 0.29 2.91 -28.75
CA VAL A 73 1.72 3.10 -28.99
C VAL A 73 2.53 2.96 -27.70
N LEU A 74 3.83 2.70 -27.81
CA LEU A 74 4.74 2.66 -26.67
C LEU A 74 4.89 4.06 -26.05
N GLU A 75 4.77 4.19 -24.72
CA GLU A 75 4.98 5.42 -23.97
C GLU A 75 6.13 5.30 -22.98
N GLY A 76 6.90 6.39 -22.81
CA GLY A 76 7.90 6.50 -21.75
C GLY A 76 9.17 5.67 -21.97
N ASP A 77 9.63 5.52 -23.20
CA ASP A 77 10.92 4.92 -23.56
C ASP A 77 12.07 5.95 -23.63
N ASP A 78 11.77 7.24 -23.40
CA ASP A 78 12.63 8.42 -23.53
C ASP A 78 13.20 8.64 -24.96
N VAL A 79 12.83 7.77 -25.89
CA VAL A 79 13.20 7.86 -27.31
C VAL A 79 12.04 8.44 -28.12
N LEU A 80 10.90 7.79 -28.10
CA LEU A 80 9.67 8.21 -28.78
C LEU A 80 8.83 9.13 -27.90
N SER A 81 8.78 8.86 -26.61
CA SER A 81 8.10 9.69 -25.61
C SER A 81 8.77 9.62 -24.25
N THR A 82 8.59 10.67 -23.43
CA THR A 82 9.10 10.74 -22.05
C THR A 82 7.93 10.86 -21.09
N VAL A 83 7.83 9.94 -20.12
CA VAL A 83 6.81 9.93 -19.07
C VAL A 83 7.43 10.33 -17.73
N LYS A 84 6.80 11.29 -17.05
CA LYS A 84 7.17 11.76 -15.71
C LYS A 84 5.95 11.72 -14.78
N LEU A 85 6.22 11.55 -13.48
CA LEU A 85 5.22 11.51 -12.43
C LEU A 85 5.52 12.56 -11.33
N PRO A 86 5.45 13.88 -11.67
CA PRO A 86 5.58 14.90 -10.63
C PRO A 86 4.46 14.79 -9.59
N VAL A 87 4.82 15.10 -8.34
CA VAL A 87 3.90 15.11 -7.19
C VAL A 87 3.87 16.47 -6.55
N GLY A 88 2.70 16.91 -6.11
CA GLY A 88 2.50 18.18 -5.41
C GLY A 88 1.67 18.00 -4.15
N ASN A 89 2.20 18.43 -3.00
CA ASN A 89 1.49 18.46 -1.72
C ASN A 89 0.76 19.79 -1.54
N ASN A 90 -0.43 19.80 -0.98
CA ASN A 90 -1.15 21.03 -0.64
C ASN A 90 -0.74 21.62 0.73
N GLN A 91 0.01 20.85 1.53
CA GLN A 91 0.52 21.27 2.84
C GLN A 91 2.04 21.45 2.80
N THR A 92 2.54 22.47 3.51
CA THR A 92 3.97 22.77 3.60
C THR A 92 4.70 21.76 4.48
N GLY A 93 5.94 21.42 4.13
CA GLY A 93 6.81 20.54 4.92
C GLY A 93 6.58 19.05 4.70
N TRP A 94 5.57 18.67 3.91
CA TRP A 94 5.37 17.27 3.51
C TRP A 94 6.34 16.86 2.40
N THR A 95 6.78 15.61 2.44
CA THR A 95 7.64 15.02 1.40
C THR A 95 6.88 13.92 0.69
N SER A 96 6.97 13.90 -0.63
CA SER A 96 6.38 12.88 -1.49
C SER A 96 7.42 12.28 -2.41
N LEU A 97 7.47 10.96 -2.48
CA LEU A 97 8.40 10.18 -3.30
C LEU A 97 7.61 9.17 -4.14
N MET A 98 7.99 9.06 -5.41
CA MET A 98 7.39 8.07 -6.32
C MET A 98 8.37 6.93 -6.58
N TYR A 99 7.89 5.69 -6.54
CA TYR A 99 8.66 4.50 -6.85
C TYR A 99 7.94 3.68 -7.92
N VAL A 100 8.67 2.84 -8.63
CA VAL A 100 8.10 1.82 -9.52
C VAL A 100 8.34 0.44 -8.89
N ASP A 101 7.30 -0.38 -8.85
CA ASP A 101 7.35 -1.79 -8.45
C ASP A 101 8.14 -2.57 -9.51
N THR A 102 9.43 -2.83 -9.24
CA THR A 102 10.34 -3.46 -10.20
C THR A 102 10.30 -4.98 -10.13
N ASN A 103 9.92 -5.55 -8.98
CA ASN A 103 9.81 -6.99 -8.76
C ASN A 103 8.36 -7.53 -8.87
N ASN A 104 7.37 -6.64 -9.10
CA ASN A 104 5.94 -6.93 -9.23
C ASN A 104 5.36 -7.71 -8.03
N ASN A 105 5.82 -7.39 -6.81
CA ASN A 105 5.30 -8.01 -5.58
C ASN A 105 4.15 -7.24 -4.93
N GLY A 106 3.84 -6.02 -5.39
CA GLY A 106 2.76 -5.17 -4.89
C GLY A 106 3.03 -4.51 -3.54
N VAL A 107 4.27 -4.56 -3.05
CA VAL A 107 4.69 -3.99 -1.76
C VAL A 107 5.95 -3.15 -1.97
N LEU A 108 5.96 -1.91 -1.49
CA LEU A 108 7.16 -1.07 -1.56
C LEU A 108 8.28 -1.65 -0.70
N ASP A 109 9.37 -2.06 -1.34
CA ASP A 109 10.55 -2.61 -0.69
C ASP A 109 11.87 -2.07 -1.26
N ALA A 110 13.00 -2.65 -0.83
CA ALA A 110 14.34 -2.19 -1.24
C ALA A 110 14.69 -2.51 -2.70
N ALA A 111 13.94 -3.40 -3.36
CA ALA A 111 14.12 -3.70 -4.78
C ALA A 111 13.50 -2.64 -5.68
N ASP A 112 12.57 -1.82 -5.16
CA ASP A 112 11.84 -0.85 -5.94
C ASP A 112 12.66 0.40 -6.24
N ALA A 113 12.52 0.89 -7.46
CA ALA A 113 13.32 2.01 -7.93
C ALA A 113 12.61 3.34 -7.73
N LEU A 114 13.30 4.30 -7.11
CA LEU A 114 12.83 5.69 -6.97
C LEU A 114 12.78 6.36 -8.35
N ILE A 115 11.63 6.97 -8.68
CA ILE A 115 11.45 7.76 -9.90
C ILE A 115 11.93 9.20 -9.62
N THR A 116 13.17 9.47 -9.98
CA THR A 116 13.79 10.81 -9.78
C THR A 116 13.63 11.71 -11.00
N THR A 117 13.50 11.14 -12.19
CA THR A 117 13.45 11.89 -13.46
C THR A 117 12.34 11.38 -14.36
N THR A 118 12.50 10.22 -14.98
CA THR A 118 11.54 9.62 -15.90
C THR A 118 11.15 8.21 -15.48
N LEU A 119 10.01 7.73 -15.97
CA LEU A 119 9.59 6.35 -15.75
C LEU A 119 10.64 5.35 -16.25
N LYS A 120 11.21 5.59 -17.43
CA LYS A 120 12.25 4.75 -18.03
C LYS A 120 13.48 4.64 -17.15
N ALA A 121 13.94 5.76 -16.60
CA ALA A 121 15.15 5.79 -15.77
C ALA A 121 15.03 4.87 -14.55
N ALA A 122 13.84 4.76 -13.98
CA ALA A 122 13.56 3.89 -12.83
C ALA A 122 13.23 2.44 -13.26
N ARG A 123 12.44 2.26 -14.33
CA ARG A 123 11.92 0.95 -14.74
C ARG A 123 12.84 0.19 -15.71
N GLY A 124 13.73 0.89 -16.40
CA GLY A 124 14.57 0.31 -17.46
C GLY A 124 13.93 0.24 -18.84
N GLY A 125 12.63 0.60 -18.99
CA GLY A 125 11.92 0.57 -20.27
C GLY A 125 10.62 1.36 -20.26
N GLY A 126 10.04 1.54 -21.45
CA GLY A 126 8.73 2.17 -21.63
C GLY A 126 7.56 1.25 -21.29
N LEU A 127 6.35 1.78 -21.39
CA LEU A 127 5.09 1.09 -21.14
C LEU A 127 4.42 0.79 -22.50
N GLY A 128 4.34 -0.49 -22.87
CA GLY A 128 3.73 -0.94 -24.13
C GLY A 128 2.23 -0.63 -24.16
N ALA A 129 1.65 -0.63 -25.36
CA ALA A 129 0.21 -0.46 -25.54
C ALA A 129 -0.59 -1.49 -24.71
N GLY A 130 -1.59 -1.03 -23.98
CA GLY A 130 -2.44 -1.88 -23.14
C GLY A 130 -1.76 -2.46 -21.91
N THR A 131 -0.49 -2.13 -21.62
CA THR A 131 0.21 -2.65 -20.44
C THR A 131 0.14 -1.69 -19.28
N SER A 132 0.32 -2.24 -18.07
CA SER A 132 0.31 -1.50 -16.80
C SER A 132 1.56 -1.75 -15.98
N VAL A 133 1.83 -0.85 -15.06
CA VAL A 133 2.85 -1.00 -14.01
C VAL A 133 2.32 -0.46 -12.69
N THR A 134 2.67 -1.11 -11.59
CA THR A 134 2.42 -0.58 -10.25
C THR A 134 3.44 0.50 -9.93
N VAL A 135 2.96 1.64 -9.41
CA VAL A 135 3.80 2.71 -8.87
C VAL A 135 3.37 2.99 -7.44
N PHE A 136 4.34 3.24 -6.57
CA PHE A 136 4.08 3.58 -5.18
C PHE A 136 4.33 5.06 -4.95
N HIS A 137 3.37 5.71 -4.30
CA HIS A 137 3.55 7.04 -3.74
C HIS A 137 3.78 6.91 -2.23
N LYS A 138 4.98 7.25 -1.77
CA LYS A 138 5.31 7.35 -0.35
C LYS A 138 5.23 8.79 0.09
N VAL A 139 4.28 9.08 0.98
CA VAL A 139 4.12 10.40 1.60
C VAL A 139 4.67 10.38 3.02
N ILE A 140 5.36 11.45 3.43
CA ILE A 140 5.98 11.61 4.75
C ILE A 140 5.48 12.91 5.35
N ALA A 141 4.86 12.83 6.52
CA ALA A 141 4.40 13.98 7.27
C ALA A 141 5.58 14.66 8.01
N PRO A 142 5.63 15.98 8.12
CA PRO A 142 6.59 16.64 8.98
C PRO A 142 6.36 16.27 10.47
N SER A 143 7.42 16.29 11.29
CA SER A 143 7.31 15.98 12.73
C SER A 143 6.39 16.94 13.49
N GLY A 144 6.20 18.16 12.98
CA GLY A 144 5.28 19.14 13.53
C GLY A 144 3.88 19.14 12.89
N ALA A 145 3.52 18.11 12.12
CA ALA A 145 2.18 18.02 11.52
C ALA A 145 1.09 17.98 12.61
N VAL A 146 0.04 18.77 12.42
CA VAL A 146 -1.03 18.90 13.41
C VAL A 146 -2.01 17.72 13.26
N PRO A 147 -2.30 16.96 14.33
CA PRO A 147 -3.33 15.92 14.31
C PRO A 147 -4.68 16.48 13.83
N GLY A 148 -5.35 15.73 12.96
CA GLY A 148 -6.58 16.13 12.29
C GLY A 148 -6.37 16.90 10.98
N SER A 149 -5.14 17.36 10.69
CA SER A 149 -4.86 17.97 9.38
C SER A 149 -4.82 16.94 8.27
N VAL A 150 -5.14 17.38 7.06
CA VAL A 150 -5.18 16.53 5.87
C VAL A 150 -4.25 17.10 4.81
N ASN A 151 -3.32 16.28 4.32
CA ASN A 151 -2.52 16.60 3.15
C ASN A 151 -3.13 15.91 1.92
N ALA A 152 -3.48 16.69 0.90
CA ALA A 152 -3.85 16.19 -0.41
C ALA A 152 -2.63 16.27 -1.35
N THR A 153 -2.17 15.12 -1.81
CA THR A 153 -1.08 15.02 -2.78
C THR A 153 -1.66 14.72 -4.15
N VAL A 154 -1.33 15.53 -5.14
CA VAL A 154 -1.69 15.30 -6.53
C VAL A 154 -0.50 14.70 -7.26
N ILE A 155 -0.69 13.51 -7.79
CA ILE A 155 0.25 12.84 -8.69
C ILE A 155 -0.19 13.17 -10.10
N THR A 156 0.67 13.83 -10.89
CA THR A 156 0.37 14.19 -12.29
C THR A 156 1.22 13.34 -13.22
N VAL A 157 0.60 12.51 -14.04
CA VAL A 157 1.31 11.79 -15.08
C VAL A 157 1.35 12.67 -16.31
N THR A 158 2.56 13.08 -16.69
CA THR A 158 2.79 13.87 -17.91
C THR A 158 3.56 13.04 -18.93
N THR A 159 3.25 13.21 -20.19
CA THR A 159 4.06 12.69 -21.28
C THR A 159 4.44 13.82 -22.23
N THR A 160 5.64 13.75 -22.78
CA THR A 160 6.15 14.66 -23.79
C THR A 160 6.70 13.85 -24.95
N ASN A 161 7.01 14.49 -26.06
CA ASN A 161 7.73 13.84 -27.15
C ASN A 161 9.15 13.49 -26.67
N GLY A 162 9.67 12.35 -27.11
CA GLY A 162 11.04 11.92 -26.83
C GLY A 162 12.08 12.74 -27.60
N ALA A 163 13.35 12.45 -27.32
CA ALA A 163 14.48 13.20 -27.90
C ALA A 163 14.85 12.76 -29.32
N ALA A 164 14.35 11.64 -29.83
CA ALA A 164 14.76 11.09 -31.12
C ALA A 164 14.15 11.85 -32.31
N VAL A 165 14.89 11.89 -33.41
CA VAL A 165 14.34 12.20 -34.72
C VAL A 165 13.37 11.09 -35.11
N GLY A 166 12.07 11.41 -35.21
CA GLY A 166 11.01 10.41 -35.44
C GLY A 166 10.13 10.11 -34.23
N HIS A 167 10.19 10.96 -33.18
CA HIS A 167 9.18 10.93 -32.12
C HIS A 167 7.74 10.96 -32.67
N TYR A 168 6.76 10.57 -31.86
CA TYR A 168 5.36 10.61 -32.29
C TYR A 168 4.94 12.01 -32.74
N THR A 169 4.35 12.08 -33.94
CA THR A 169 3.79 13.33 -34.52
C THR A 169 2.38 13.61 -34.01
N THR A 170 1.77 12.69 -33.25
CA THR A 170 0.44 12.82 -32.69
C THR A 170 0.43 13.73 -31.46
N THR A 171 -0.75 14.28 -31.17
CA THR A 171 -0.94 15.14 -29.98
C THR A 171 -0.47 14.43 -28.71
N VAL A 172 0.29 15.16 -27.89
CA VAL A 172 0.67 14.71 -26.55
C VAL A 172 -0.61 14.50 -25.71
N PRO A 173 -0.76 13.38 -24.98
CA PRO A 173 -1.93 13.14 -24.14
C PRO A 173 -2.11 14.25 -23.11
N VAL A 174 -3.36 14.54 -22.78
CA VAL A 174 -3.69 15.40 -21.63
C VAL A 174 -3.14 14.72 -20.38
N PRO A 175 -2.48 15.45 -19.46
CA PRO A 175 -2.03 14.88 -18.20
C PRO A 175 -3.18 14.21 -17.44
N THR A 176 -2.94 13.01 -16.91
CA THR A 176 -3.86 12.32 -16.02
C THR A 176 -3.38 12.44 -14.56
N VAL A 177 -4.30 12.43 -13.63
CA VAL A 177 -3.99 12.65 -12.21
C VAL A 177 -4.60 11.58 -11.32
N ALA A 178 -3.89 11.28 -10.23
CA ALA A 178 -4.43 10.63 -9.04
C ALA A 178 -4.23 11.57 -7.84
N THR A 179 -5.16 11.50 -6.87
CA THR A 179 -5.08 12.31 -5.65
C THR A 179 -5.10 11.41 -4.44
N ASP A 180 -4.12 11.58 -3.56
CA ASP A 180 -4.01 10.89 -2.29
C ASP A 180 -4.29 11.84 -1.14
N SER A 181 -5.19 11.44 -0.25
CA SER A 181 -5.57 12.18 0.96
C SER A 181 -4.98 11.50 2.18
N THR A 182 -4.04 12.16 2.86
CA THR A 182 -3.39 11.63 4.08
C THR A 182 -3.80 12.45 5.29
N THR A 183 -4.51 11.82 6.23
CA THR A 183 -4.92 12.44 7.50
C THR A 183 -3.87 12.19 8.57
N VAL A 184 -3.47 13.23 9.30
CA VAL A 184 -2.59 13.12 10.46
C VAL A 184 -3.40 12.67 11.68
N ILE A 185 -3.01 11.54 12.29
CA ILE A 185 -3.60 11.04 13.53
C ILE A 185 -2.77 11.45 14.76
N ALA A 186 -3.40 11.50 15.94
CA ALA A 186 -2.77 12.04 17.14
C ALA A 186 -1.60 11.20 17.67
N GLY A 187 -1.62 9.86 17.50
CA GLY A 187 -0.56 8.94 17.94
C GLY A 187 -0.53 7.68 17.11
N ASN A 188 0.53 6.91 17.24
CA ASN A 188 0.66 5.58 16.68
C ASN A 188 0.95 4.59 17.81
N LEU A 189 0.03 3.67 18.06
CA LEU A 189 0.14 2.68 19.12
C LEU A 189 0.58 1.34 18.55
N THR A 190 1.57 0.72 19.19
CA THR A 190 1.91 -0.68 18.98
C THR A 190 1.47 -1.48 20.19
N LEU A 191 1.06 -2.74 19.97
CA LEU A 191 0.65 -3.67 21.02
C LEU A 191 1.52 -4.90 20.96
N GLU A 192 2.05 -5.30 22.12
CA GLU A 192 2.81 -6.54 22.30
C GLU A 192 2.16 -7.33 23.42
N LYS A 193 1.88 -8.62 23.18
CA LYS A 193 1.39 -9.54 24.20
C LYS A 193 2.41 -10.65 24.42
N THR A 194 2.87 -10.79 25.66
CA THR A 194 3.80 -11.85 26.06
C THR A 194 3.17 -12.72 27.15
N GLN A 195 3.68 -13.94 27.30
CA GLN A 195 3.20 -14.91 28.26
C GLN A 195 4.34 -15.67 28.89
N ALA A 196 4.17 -16.09 30.16
CA ALA A 196 5.15 -16.86 30.93
C ALA A 196 4.47 -17.94 31.73
N LEU A 197 5.08 -19.12 31.85
CA LEU A 197 4.58 -20.27 32.60
C LEU A 197 5.08 -20.25 34.05
N GLN A 198 4.18 -20.55 34.98
CA GLN A 198 4.51 -20.91 36.36
C GLN A 198 3.92 -22.28 36.64
N VAL A 199 4.76 -23.30 36.75
CA VAL A 199 4.33 -24.69 36.99
C VAL A 199 3.64 -24.82 38.33
N SER A 200 2.46 -25.45 38.36
CA SER A 200 1.64 -25.67 39.55
C SER A 200 1.35 -24.39 40.36
N CYS A 201 1.36 -23.24 39.71
CA CYS A 201 1.18 -21.91 40.30
C CYS A 201 2.10 -21.63 41.51
N THR A 202 3.27 -22.26 41.57
CA THR A 202 4.27 -22.12 42.64
C THR A 202 5.67 -21.89 42.08
N GLY A 203 6.55 -21.31 42.93
CA GLY A 203 7.93 -21.05 42.50
C GLY A 203 8.08 -19.82 41.59
N ALA A 204 9.16 -19.78 40.78
CA ALA A 204 9.46 -18.69 39.93
C ALA A 204 8.62 -18.71 38.64
N VAL A 205 8.19 -17.56 38.19
CA VAL A 205 7.59 -17.38 36.85
C VAL A 205 8.69 -17.53 35.79
N GLY A 206 8.43 -18.26 34.73
CA GLY A 206 9.36 -18.45 33.61
C GLY A 206 9.63 -17.18 32.84
N ALA A 207 10.45 -17.28 31.81
CA ALA A 207 10.72 -16.16 30.89
C ALA A 207 9.48 -15.82 30.06
N TYR A 208 9.21 -14.53 29.88
CA TYR A 208 8.14 -14.06 28.98
C TYR A 208 8.51 -14.28 27.53
N THR A 209 7.54 -14.74 26.74
CA THR A 209 7.67 -14.99 25.30
C THR A 209 6.38 -14.61 24.57
N ASN A 210 6.49 -14.22 23.32
CA ASN A 210 5.34 -14.06 22.41
C ASN A 210 5.02 -15.34 21.61
N GLY A 211 5.84 -16.40 21.75
CA GLY A 211 5.62 -17.72 21.17
C GLY A 211 4.58 -18.55 21.93
N ASN A 212 4.22 -19.70 21.36
CA ASN A 212 3.30 -20.65 21.98
C ASN A 212 3.89 -21.24 23.27
N LEU A 213 3.06 -21.32 24.29
CA LEU A 213 3.36 -22.02 25.55
C LEU A 213 2.60 -23.35 25.63
N SER A 214 3.25 -24.38 26.22
CA SER A 214 2.60 -25.62 26.60
C SER A 214 2.44 -25.64 28.12
N ALA A 215 1.23 -25.77 28.60
CA ALA A 215 0.89 -25.80 30.02
C ALA A 215 -0.10 -26.95 30.32
N LYS A 216 -0.22 -27.36 31.58
CA LYS A 216 -1.10 -28.43 32.04
C LYS A 216 -2.21 -27.87 32.94
N PRO A 217 -3.31 -28.60 33.15
CA PRO A 217 -4.26 -28.29 34.21
C PRO A 217 -3.56 -28.08 35.56
N GLY A 218 -3.92 -27.01 36.28
CA GLY A 218 -3.30 -26.61 37.54
C GLY A 218 -2.04 -25.73 37.39
N ASP A 219 -1.51 -25.51 36.19
CA ASP A 219 -0.45 -24.52 35.95
C ASP A 219 -1.02 -23.11 35.86
N CYS A 220 -0.17 -22.10 36.14
CA CYS A 220 -0.49 -20.70 35.98
C CYS A 220 0.22 -20.11 34.73
N VAL A 221 -0.50 -19.29 33.99
CA VAL A 221 0.07 -18.51 32.87
C VAL A 221 -0.05 -17.03 33.19
N TYR A 222 1.07 -16.35 33.18
CA TYR A 222 1.18 -14.90 33.34
C TYR A 222 1.18 -14.23 32.00
N TYR A 223 0.45 -13.13 31.87
CA TYR A 223 0.33 -12.34 30.65
C TYR A 223 0.72 -10.89 30.90
N GLU A 224 1.44 -10.32 29.97
CA GLU A 224 1.68 -8.89 29.86
C GLU A 224 1.24 -8.40 28.49
N VAL A 225 0.39 -7.37 28.48
CA VAL A 225 -0.06 -6.67 27.26
C VAL A 225 0.45 -5.26 27.33
N LYS A 226 1.52 -4.99 26.58
CA LYS A 226 2.20 -3.70 26.55
C LYS A 226 1.73 -2.89 25.34
N VAL A 227 1.16 -1.71 25.59
CA VAL A 227 0.92 -0.68 24.57
C VAL A 227 2.04 0.34 24.61
N THR A 228 2.58 0.72 23.46
CA THR A 228 3.60 1.75 23.33
C THR A 228 3.15 2.78 22.31
N ASN A 229 3.24 4.07 22.66
CA ASN A 229 3.03 5.14 21.68
C ASN A 229 4.35 5.41 20.95
N VAL A 230 4.48 4.87 19.74
CA VAL A 230 5.65 5.06 18.86
C VAL A 230 5.51 6.30 17.96
N GLY A 231 4.41 7.05 18.11
CA GLY A 231 4.18 8.31 17.42
C GLY A 231 4.96 9.47 18.09
N SER A 232 4.97 10.62 17.44
CA SER A 232 5.61 11.85 17.95
C SER A 232 4.65 12.76 18.71
N ALA A 233 3.36 12.38 18.83
CA ALA A 233 2.34 13.11 19.59
C ALA A 233 1.68 12.18 20.62
N SER A 234 1.11 12.77 21.67
CA SER A 234 0.35 12.02 22.68
C SER A 234 -0.88 11.36 22.05
N ALA A 235 -1.12 10.09 22.38
CA ALA A 235 -2.38 9.42 22.13
C ALA A 235 -3.34 9.67 23.29
N THR A 236 -4.62 9.97 23.00
CA THR A 236 -5.65 10.24 24.00
C THR A 236 -6.70 9.15 24.01
N ASN A 237 -7.38 8.95 25.15
CA ASN A 237 -8.41 7.93 25.32
C ASN A 237 -7.90 6.50 25.02
N VAL A 238 -6.65 6.21 25.43
CA VAL A 238 -6.05 4.90 25.21
C VAL A 238 -6.66 3.90 26.19
N VAL A 239 -7.23 2.82 25.67
CA VAL A 239 -7.77 1.72 26.44
C VAL A 239 -7.10 0.42 25.98
N VAL A 240 -6.60 -0.37 26.92
CA VAL A 240 -6.05 -1.71 26.65
C VAL A 240 -7.01 -2.74 27.19
N SER A 241 -7.44 -3.69 26.36
CA SER A 241 -8.43 -4.71 26.73
C SER A 241 -7.89 -6.11 26.48
N ASP A 242 -8.28 -7.05 27.35
CA ASP A 242 -8.04 -8.50 27.19
C ASP A 242 -9.19 -9.29 27.84
N ALA A 243 -9.09 -10.61 27.83
CA ALA A 243 -10.04 -11.51 28.47
C ALA A 243 -9.31 -12.77 29.00
N THR A 244 -9.88 -13.41 30.01
CA THR A 244 -9.40 -14.73 30.43
C THR A 244 -9.60 -15.73 29.30
N PRO A 245 -8.57 -16.53 28.93
CA PRO A 245 -8.72 -17.63 27.96
C PRO A 245 -9.78 -18.65 28.44
N THR A 246 -10.36 -19.38 27.50
CA THR A 246 -11.29 -20.49 27.79
C THR A 246 -10.61 -21.54 28.68
N TYR A 247 -11.36 -22.12 29.62
CA TYR A 247 -10.88 -23.12 30.59
C TYR A 247 -9.82 -22.57 31.57
N THR A 248 -9.88 -21.27 31.86
CA THR A 248 -9.00 -20.65 32.87
C THR A 248 -9.76 -19.69 33.75
N LYS A 249 -9.22 -19.42 34.95
CA LYS A 249 -9.72 -18.42 35.91
C LYS A 249 -8.60 -17.50 36.33
N LEU A 250 -8.92 -16.23 36.63
CA LEU A 250 -7.92 -15.30 37.17
C LEU A 250 -7.25 -15.87 38.42
N HIS A 251 -5.92 -15.90 38.40
CA HIS A 251 -5.09 -16.30 39.54
C HIS A 251 -4.59 -15.10 40.33
N THR A 252 -4.22 -14.02 39.68
CA THR A 252 -3.85 -12.74 40.31
C THR A 252 -4.82 -11.64 39.95
N ALA A 253 -4.83 -10.55 40.73
CA ALA A 253 -5.56 -9.35 40.37
C ALA A 253 -4.99 -8.76 39.08
N ILE A 254 -5.86 -8.19 38.24
CA ILE A 254 -5.49 -7.45 37.06
C ILE A 254 -4.81 -6.15 37.50
N ALA A 255 -3.68 -5.82 36.91
CA ALA A 255 -2.92 -4.60 37.23
C ALA A 255 -2.54 -3.83 35.95
N THR A 256 -2.30 -2.54 36.08
CA THR A 256 -1.78 -1.67 35.03
C THR A 256 -0.67 -0.78 35.56
N THR A 257 0.33 -0.50 34.72
CA THR A 257 1.42 0.44 35.07
C THR A 257 1.01 1.90 34.94
N LEU A 258 -0.03 2.20 34.15
CA LEU A 258 -0.55 3.55 33.94
C LEU A 258 -2.08 3.49 33.81
N GLY A 259 -2.77 4.46 34.43
CA GLY A 259 -4.23 4.54 34.40
C GLY A 259 -4.92 3.66 35.44
N THR A 260 -6.14 3.24 35.19
CA THR A 260 -6.97 2.48 36.14
C THR A 260 -7.65 1.29 35.46
N ILE A 261 -7.85 0.20 36.22
CA ILE A 261 -8.64 -0.94 35.76
C ILE A 261 -10.12 -0.57 35.74
N ALA A 262 -10.80 -0.88 34.63
CA ALA A 262 -12.22 -0.54 34.43
C ALA A 262 -13.11 -1.26 35.48
N ALA A 263 -14.14 -0.55 35.93
CA ALA A 263 -15.15 -1.12 36.83
C ALA A 263 -15.86 -2.31 36.14
N GLY A 264 -16.16 -3.34 36.88
CA GLY A 264 -16.79 -4.57 36.38
C GLY A 264 -15.80 -5.61 35.82
N SER A 265 -14.48 -5.35 35.88
CA SER A 265 -13.47 -6.37 35.61
C SER A 265 -13.58 -7.53 36.62
N PRO A 266 -13.36 -8.80 36.17
CA PRO A 266 -13.50 -9.96 37.05
C PRO A 266 -12.47 -9.93 38.21
N ALA A 267 -12.89 -10.42 39.38
CA ALA A 267 -12.02 -10.64 40.54
C ALA A 267 -11.23 -11.95 40.39
N ILE A 268 -10.27 -12.17 41.27
CA ILE A 268 -9.54 -13.45 41.38
C ILE A 268 -10.55 -14.62 41.45
N GLY A 269 -10.30 -15.69 40.70
CA GLY A 269 -11.20 -16.82 40.51
C GLY A 269 -12.32 -16.62 39.50
N GLY A 270 -12.51 -15.38 38.98
CA GLY A 270 -13.48 -15.05 37.97
C GLY A 270 -12.95 -15.21 36.55
N THR A 271 -13.86 -15.07 35.58
CA THR A 271 -13.60 -15.13 34.12
C THR A 271 -14.26 -13.96 33.42
N GLY A 272 -13.80 -13.61 32.26
CA GLY A 272 -14.43 -12.58 31.39
C GLY A 272 -13.46 -11.56 30.84
N SER A 273 -14.02 -10.56 30.16
CA SER A 273 -13.28 -9.44 29.59
C SER A 273 -12.96 -8.38 30.63
N PHE A 274 -11.87 -7.69 30.47
CA PHE A 274 -11.43 -6.59 31.32
C PHE A 274 -10.63 -5.58 30.49
N SER A 275 -10.46 -4.39 31.04
CA SER A 275 -9.68 -3.33 30.39
C SER A 275 -9.00 -2.40 31.39
N ALA A 276 -7.93 -1.77 30.94
CA ALA A 276 -7.30 -0.64 31.62
C ALA A 276 -7.58 0.62 30.82
N ASP A 277 -8.12 1.64 31.49
CA ASP A 277 -8.20 3.00 30.96
C ASP A 277 -6.87 3.70 31.25
N VAL A 278 -6.01 3.75 30.23
CA VAL A 278 -4.69 4.38 30.29
C VAL A 278 -4.81 5.91 30.16
N GLY A 279 -5.86 6.39 29.48
CA GLY A 279 -6.10 7.82 29.26
C GLY A 279 -5.16 8.43 28.24
N ILE A 280 -4.22 9.27 28.66
CA ILE A 280 -3.22 9.91 27.79
C ILE A 280 -1.91 9.12 27.87
N LEU A 281 -1.41 8.69 26.70
CA LEU A 281 -0.10 8.06 26.56
C LEU A 281 0.81 9.00 25.73
N ALA A 282 1.81 9.61 26.38
CA ALA A 282 2.70 10.55 25.72
C ALA A 282 3.56 9.86 24.64
N ALA A 283 4.17 10.65 23.77
CA ALA A 283 5.08 10.13 22.74
C ALA A 283 6.24 9.36 23.39
N ALA A 284 6.56 8.20 22.86
CA ALA A 284 7.56 7.24 23.35
C ALA A 284 7.25 6.55 24.69
N ASP A 285 6.13 6.87 25.34
CA ASP A 285 5.70 6.21 26.57
C ASP A 285 5.02 4.86 26.28
N SER A 286 4.95 4.03 27.33
CA SER A 286 4.25 2.74 27.30
C SER A 286 3.45 2.48 28.58
N ALA A 287 2.38 1.70 28.45
CA ALA A 287 1.62 1.14 29.55
C ALA A 287 1.52 -0.37 29.41
N THR A 288 1.54 -1.10 30.53
CA THR A 288 1.42 -2.56 30.55
C THR A 288 0.22 -2.96 31.39
N LEU A 289 -0.69 -3.74 30.81
CA LEU A 289 -1.76 -4.46 31.48
C LEU A 289 -1.24 -5.87 31.80
N SER A 290 -1.25 -6.28 33.08
CA SER A 290 -0.77 -7.57 33.52
C SER A 290 -1.83 -8.34 34.30
N PHE A 291 -1.86 -9.66 34.14
CA PHE A 291 -2.71 -10.59 34.84
C PHE A 291 -2.15 -12.01 34.76
N SER A 292 -2.64 -12.89 35.59
CA SER A 292 -2.37 -14.31 35.42
C SER A 292 -3.65 -15.13 35.56
N VAL A 293 -3.62 -16.32 34.97
CA VAL A 293 -4.73 -17.29 35.05
C VAL A 293 -4.21 -18.64 35.50
N VAL A 294 -5.06 -19.40 36.19
CA VAL A 294 -4.85 -20.82 36.44
C VAL A 294 -5.68 -21.64 35.44
N ILE A 295 -5.10 -22.69 34.88
CA ILE A 295 -5.78 -23.61 33.98
C ILE A 295 -6.67 -24.55 34.79
N ASP A 296 -7.95 -24.64 34.39
CA ASP A 296 -8.91 -25.51 35.06
C ASP A 296 -8.48 -26.99 35.01
N ASN A 297 -8.75 -27.73 36.08
CA ASN A 297 -8.48 -29.17 36.19
C ASN A 297 -9.51 -29.99 35.42
#